data_93387f862088f58d6b2bd55971a1470b
#
_entry.id   93387f862088f58d6b2bd55971a1470b
#
_cell.length_a   1.000
_cell.length_b   1.000
_cell.length_c   1.000
_cell.angle_alpha   90.00
_cell.angle_beta   90.00
_cell.angle_gamma   90.00
#
_symmetry.space_group_name_H-M   'P 1'
#
loop_
_entity.id
_entity.type
_entity.pdbx_description
1 polymer ?
#
loop_
_entity_poly.entity_id
_entity_poly.type
_entity_poly.pdbx_seq_one_letter_code
_entity_poly.pdbx_strand_id
1 'polypeptide(L)'
;MEGSGSSGFDMSKMSTAEKLLAGGSILLLIDSFLPWQSFDLGGDVLNLGSVSINMWQGSGGFFGVLTGLLAIALIVVGVLSMTGSMANMNMGSMSADKLTGFLGLGVAAFGLLKFIFALTESPGWAAFVGLVLLVAIGWGAWQKVQSSGGFQMGDTGGGTMGGGTPPPSAPPPSAPPPSMPPTEPSPPSGGMPPSGTSDM
;
A
#
# COMPACT_ATOMS: atom_id res chain seq x y z
N MET A 1 -27.20 -10.62 -22.10
CA MET A 1 -26.31 -11.52 -21.34
C MET A 1 -24.95 -10.85 -21.30
N GLU A 2 -24.79 -9.96 -20.34
CA GLU A 2 -23.52 -9.25 -20.13
C GLU A 2 -22.57 -10.17 -19.42
N GLY A 3 -21.40 -10.31 -20.05
CA GLY A 3 -20.34 -11.18 -19.58
C GLY A 3 -19.90 -10.80 -18.18
N SER A 4 -20.03 -11.74 -17.27
CA SER A 4 -19.44 -11.74 -15.94
C SER A 4 -17.93 -11.59 -16.12
N GLY A 5 -17.44 -10.34 -16.10
CA GLY A 5 -16.03 -10.06 -16.10
C GLY A 5 -15.41 -10.73 -14.89
N SER A 6 -14.67 -11.80 -15.09
CA SER A 6 -13.86 -12.42 -14.06
C SER A 6 -12.95 -11.32 -13.52
N SER A 7 -13.16 -10.91 -12.29
CA SER A 7 -12.23 -10.07 -11.54
C SER A 7 -10.97 -10.89 -11.25
N GLY A 8 -10.24 -11.22 -12.35
CA GLY A 8 -8.98 -11.93 -12.28
C GLY A 8 -8.00 -11.08 -11.46
N PHE A 9 -7.27 -11.72 -10.60
CA PHE A 9 -6.17 -11.17 -9.83
C PHE A 9 -5.14 -10.54 -10.79
N ASP A 10 -5.23 -9.23 -10.96
CA ASP A 10 -4.40 -8.49 -11.91
C ASP A 10 -3.16 -7.93 -11.20
N MET A 11 -2.11 -8.74 -11.15
CA MET A 11 -0.81 -8.34 -10.58
C MET A 11 -0.18 -7.13 -11.28
N SER A 12 -0.62 -6.78 -12.50
CA SER A 12 -0.03 -5.66 -13.23
C SER A 12 -0.40 -4.30 -12.62
N LYS A 13 -1.53 -4.25 -11.92
CA LYS A 13 -2.02 -3.05 -11.24
C LYS A 13 -1.39 -2.80 -9.86
N MET A 14 -0.68 -3.79 -9.32
CA MET A 14 -0.03 -3.66 -8.02
C MET A 14 1.23 -2.80 -8.13
N SER A 15 1.39 -1.88 -7.18
CA SER A 15 2.63 -1.14 -6.99
C SER A 15 3.79 -2.06 -6.60
N THR A 16 5.02 -1.62 -6.82
CA THR A 16 6.21 -2.38 -6.40
C THR A 16 6.20 -2.65 -4.89
N ALA A 17 5.77 -1.68 -4.08
CA ALA A 17 5.65 -1.84 -2.63
C ALA A 17 4.65 -2.96 -2.26
N GLU A 18 3.50 -3.02 -2.91
CA GLU A 18 2.51 -4.07 -2.67
C GLU A 18 3.01 -5.46 -3.06
N LYS A 19 3.73 -5.56 -4.18
CA LYS A 19 4.35 -6.83 -4.61
C LYS A 19 5.39 -7.31 -3.59
N LEU A 20 6.23 -6.40 -3.07
CA LEU A 20 7.23 -6.72 -2.06
C LEU A 20 6.57 -7.14 -0.74
N LEU A 21 5.53 -6.45 -0.30
CA LEU A 21 4.81 -6.77 0.93
C LEU A 21 4.07 -8.10 0.81
N ALA A 22 3.25 -8.29 -0.20
CA ALA A 22 2.46 -9.51 -0.36
C ALA A 22 3.36 -10.72 -0.69
N GLY A 23 4.20 -10.61 -1.72
CA GLY A 23 5.11 -11.68 -2.12
C GLY A 23 6.14 -12.00 -1.05
N GLY A 24 6.75 -10.97 -0.47
CA GLY A 24 7.72 -11.12 0.60
C GLY A 24 7.14 -11.80 1.84
N SER A 25 5.91 -11.45 2.24
CA SER A 25 5.26 -12.05 3.41
C SER A 25 4.90 -13.52 3.19
N ILE A 26 4.43 -13.88 2.00
CA ILE A 26 4.14 -15.29 1.65
C ILE A 26 5.45 -16.09 1.67
N LEU A 27 6.51 -15.59 1.03
CA LEU A 27 7.79 -16.26 1.01
C LEU A 27 8.40 -16.36 2.41
N LEU A 28 8.31 -15.31 3.22
CA LEU A 28 8.79 -15.32 4.61
C LEU A 28 8.01 -16.35 5.46
N LEU A 29 6.70 -16.47 5.24
CA LEU A 29 5.90 -17.47 5.95
C LEU A 29 6.34 -18.89 5.59
N ILE A 30 6.66 -19.16 4.32
CA ILE A 30 7.23 -20.46 3.88
C ILE A 30 8.61 -20.64 4.49
N ASP A 31 9.48 -19.63 4.41
CA ASP A 31 10.83 -19.64 4.97
C ASP A 31 10.83 -19.86 6.50
N SER A 32 9.80 -19.40 7.20
CA SER A 32 9.68 -19.58 8.65
C SER A 32 9.63 -21.04 9.13
N PHE A 33 9.29 -21.97 8.26
CA PHE A 33 9.29 -23.41 8.54
C PHE A 33 10.64 -24.08 8.19
N LEU A 34 11.55 -23.39 7.55
CA LEU A 34 12.87 -23.89 7.20
C LEU A 34 13.84 -23.77 8.41
N PRO A 35 15.01 -24.40 8.36
CA PRO A 35 15.95 -24.39 9.47
C PRO A 35 16.61 -23.01 9.65
N TRP A 36 16.16 -22.27 10.63
CA TRP A 36 16.71 -20.97 11.03
C TRP A 36 17.91 -21.08 11.95
N GLN A 37 17.98 -22.15 12.74
CA GLN A 37 19.10 -22.45 13.62
C GLN A 37 19.45 -23.93 13.52
N SER A 38 20.72 -24.27 13.63
CA SER A 38 21.21 -25.65 13.58
C SER A 38 22.19 -25.87 14.73
N PHE A 39 21.99 -26.94 15.47
CA PHE A 39 22.86 -27.30 16.62
C PHE A 39 23.46 -28.67 16.41
N ASP A 40 24.77 -28.79 16.58
CA ASP A 40 25.47 -30.06 16.58
C ASP A 40 25.41 -30.68 17.97
N LEU A 41 24.82 -31.87 18.10
CA LEU A 41 24.55 -32.52 19.38
C LEU A 41 25.73 -33.32 19.97
N GLY A 42 26.86 -33.37 19.30
CA GLY A 42 27.89 -34.28 19.76
C GLY A 42 29.33 -33.88 19.58
N GLY A 43 29.59 -32.75 18.96
CA GLY A 43 30.94 -32.39 18.59
C GLY A 43 31.66 -33.50 17.80
N ASP A 44 32.95 -33.34 17.56
CA ASP A 44 33.75 -34.28 16.73
C ASP A 44 33.88 -35.70 17.32
N VAL A 45 33.52 -35.91 18.59
CA VAL A 45 33.78 -37.17 19.29
C VAL A 45 32.60 -38.14 19.27
N LEU A 46 31.36 -37.67 19.35
CA LEU A 46 30.19 -38.54 19.52
C LEU A 46 29.28 -38.64 18.26
N ASN A 47 29.44 -37.75 17.29
CA ASN A 47 28.68 -37.71 16.04
C ASN A 47 27.17 -38.03 16.20
N LEU A 48 26.51 -37.38 17.20
CA LEU A 48 25.10 -37.60 17.50
C LEU A 48 24.16 -36.91 16.51
N GLY A 49 24.72 -36.30 15.47
CA GLY A 49 23.97 -35.59 14.44
C GLY A 49 23.67 -34.14 14.79
N SER A 50 22.99 -33.46 13.88
CA SER A 50 22.55 -32.06 14.06
C SER A 50 21.04 -31.98 14.21
N VAL A 51 20.56 -31.09 15.07
CA VAL A 51 19.16 -30.72 15.19
C VAL A 51 18.94 -29.36 14.60
N SER A 52 17.96 -29.26 13.72
CA SER A 52 17.53 -28.01 13.12
C SER A 52 16.22 -27.55 13.72
N ILE A 53 16.14 -26.28 14.07
CA ILE A 53 14.91 -25.64 14.55
C ILE A 53 14.50 -24.51 13.61
N ASN A 54 13.20 -24.33 13.49
CA ASN A 54 12.61 -23.32 12.61
C ASN A 54 12.50 -21.96 13.31
N MET A 55 11.96 -20.97 12.61
CA MET A 55 11.80 -19.60 13.11
C MET A 55 10.95 -19.50 14.39
N TRP A 56 9.99 -20.42 14.57
CA TRP A 56 9.02 -20.43 15.67
C TRP A 56 9.59 -20.92 17.00
N GLN A 57 10.76 -21.54 16.96
CA GLN A 57 11.38 -22.24 18.07
C GLN A 57 12.74 -21.65 18.44
N GLY A 58 13.34 -22.18 19.51
CA GLY A 58 14.69 -21.80 19.93
C GLY A 58 14.80 -20.40 20.51
N SER A 59 16.02 -19.90 20.53
CA SER A 59 16.32 -18.56 21.04
C SER A 59 15.61 -17.50 20.21
N GLY A 60 14.89 -16.60 20.91
CA GLY A 60 14.09 -15.58 20.24
C GLY A 60 12.85 -16.12 19.53
N GLY A 61 12.39 -17.36 19.80
CA GLY A 61 11.17 -17.94 19.19
C GLY A 61 9.93 -17.07 19.36
N PHE A 62 9.82 -16.34 20.48
CA PHE A 62 8.76 -15.36 20.70
C PHE A 62 8.70 -14.30 19.58
N PHE A 63 9.84 -13.75 19.18
CA PHE A 63 9.91 -12.80 18.07
C PHE A 63 9.58 -13.46 16.74
N GLY A 64 9.95 -14.73 16.56
CA GLY A 64 9.56 -15.53 15.41
C GLY A 64 8.04 -15.69 15.30
N VAL A 65 7.37 -16.02 16.41
CA VAL A 65 5.91 -16.11 16.48
C VAL A 65 5.25 -14.78 16.14
N LEU A 66 5.73 -13.68 16.73
CA LEU A 66 5.20 -12.34 16.42
C LEU A 66 5.37 -11.99 14.94
N THR A 67 6.55 -12.26 14.37
CA THR A 67 6.82 -12.03 12.95
C THR A 67 5.86 -12.83 12.07
N GLY A 68 5.67 -14.11 12.36
CA GLY A 68 4.76 -14.98 11.61
C GLY A 68 3.31 -14.52 11.71
N LEU A 69 2.82 -14.17 12.89
CA LEU A 69 1.46 -13.63 13.07
C LEU A 69 1.26 -12.32 12.32
N LEU A 70 2.23 -11.40 12.38
CA LEU A 70 2.17 -10.16 11.64
C LEU A 70 2.25 -10.38 10.11
N ALA A 71 3.05 -11.34 9.65
CA ALA A 71 3.11 -11.71 8.24
C ALA A 71 1.77 -12.28 7.75
N ILE A 72 1.11 -13.12 8.54
CA ILE A 72 -0.25 -13.61 8.24
C ILE A 72 -1.23 -12.44 8.20
N ALA A 73 -1.19 -11.54 9.18
CA ALA A 73 -2.05 -10.35 9.18
C ALA A 73 -1.81 -9.48 7.94
N LEU A 74 -0.55 -9.31 7.53
CA LEU A 74 -0.19 -8.54 6.34
C LEU A 74 -0.71 -9.19 5.06
N ILE A 75 -0.67 -10.53 4.96
CA ILE A 75 -1.25 -11.28 3.84
C ILE A 75 -2.78 -11.08 3.81
N VAL A 76 -3.46 -11.21 4.95
CA VAL A 76 -4.91 -11.02 5.05
C VAL A 76 -5.30 -9.60 4.64
N VAL A 77 -4.61 -8.59 5.17
CA VAL A 77 -4.84 -7.18 4.80
C VAL A 77 -4.61 -6.96 3.30
N GLY A 78 -3.55 -7.56 2.74
CA GLY A 78 -3.27 -7.51 1.30
C GLY A 78 -4.41 -8.10 0.46
N VAL A 79 -4.93 -9.27 0.84
CA VAL A 79 -6.07 -9.91 0.16
C VAL A 79 -7.34 -9.05 0.28
N LEU A 80 -7.65 -8.53 1.47
CA LEU A 80 -8.81 -7.66 1.68
C LEU A 80 -8.71 -6.35 0.87
N SER A 81 -7.52 -5.79 0.74
CA SER A 81 -7.27 -4.61 -0.10
C SER A 81 -7.56 -4.89 -1.58
N MET A 82 -7.15 -6.07 -2.07
CA MET A 82 -7.37 -6.49 -3.46
C MET A 82 -8.83 -6.77 -3.79
N THR A 83 -9.60 -7.28 -2.82
CA THR A 83 -11.04 -7.55 -2.99
C THR A 83 -11.90 -6.30 -2.84
N GLY A 84 -11.30 -5.15 -2.53
CA GLY A 84 -12.03 -3.91 -2.27
C GLY A 84 -12.80 -3.91 -0.94
N SER A 85 -12.74 -5.00 -0.17
CA SER A 85 -13.46 -5.14 1.10
C SER A 85 -13.00 -4.13 2.15
N MET A 86 -11.76 -3.64 2.06
CA MET A 86 -11.24 -2.62 2.97
C MET A 86 -11.90 -1.24 2.81
N ALA A 87 -12.43 -0.92 1.63
CA ALA A 87 -13.12 0.36 1.40
C ALA A 87 -14.36 0.52 2.28
N ASN A 88 -14.97 -0.60 2.69
CA ASN A 88 -16.16 -0.62 3.53
C ASN A 88 -15.83 -0.75 5.04
N MET A 89 -14.58 -0.95 5.41
CA MET A 89 -14.17 -1.02 6.82
C MET A 89 -13.89 0.38 7.34
N ASN A 90 -14.73 0.85 8.26
CA ASN A 90 -14.49 2.10 8.96
C ASN A 90 -13.38 1.91 10.01
N MET A 91 -12.12 2.10 9.59
CA MET A 91 -10.95 1.99 10.48
C MET A 91 -10.63 3.32 11.19
N GLY A 92 -11.60 4.17 11.38
CA GLY A 92 -11.40 5.49 11.98
C GLY A 92 -10.53 6.39 11.09
N SER A 93 -9.53 7.03 11.68
CA SER A 93 -8.62 7.95 10.97
C SER A 93 -7.44 7.28 10.27
N MET A 94 -7.27 5.95 10.37
CA MET A 94 -6.13 5.24 9.81
C MET A 94 -6.44 4.73 8.41
N SER A 95 -5.64 5.13 7.43
CA SER A 95 -5.75 4.61 6.06
C SER A 95 -5.25 3.16 5.97
N ALA A 96 -5.81 2.38 5.05
CA ALA A 96 -5.38 1.00 4.79
C ALA A 96 -3.89 0.91 4.45
N ASP A 97 -3.36 1.91 3.73
CA ASP A 97 -1.95 1.99 3.38
C ASP A 97 -1.05 2.20 4.61
N LYS A 98 -1.47 3.04 5.56
CA LYS A 98 -0.76 3.21 6.83
C LYS A 98 -0.74 1.92 7.63
N LEU A 99 -1.89 1.27 7.77
CA LEU A 99 -1.99 -0.01 8.48
C LEU A 99 -1.05 -1.06 7.86
N THR A 100 -1.10 -1.22 6.54
CA THR A 100 -0.25 -2.15 5.80
C THR A 100 1.23 -1.83 5.99
N GLY A 101 1.61 -0.56 5.93
CA GLY A 101 2.97 -0.10 6.16
C GLY A 101 3.45 -0.40 7.59
N PHE A 102 2.65 -0.11 8.61
CA PHE A 102 3.01 -0.40 10.00
C PHE A 102 3.12 -1.90 10.28
N LEU A 103 2.21 -2.72 9.74
CA LEU A 103 2.31 -4.18 9.85
C LEU A 103 3.60 -4.69 9.21
N GLY A 104 3.95 -4.22 8.01
CA GLY A 104 5.18 -4.60 7.33
C GLY A 104 6.44 -4.18 8.07
N LEU A 105 6.46 -2.97 8.66
CA LEU A 105 7.57 -2.55 9.54
C LEU A 105 7.66 -3.40 10.80
N GLY A 106 6.53 -3.81 11.38
CA GLY A 106 6.49 -4.73 12.50
C GLY A 106 7.09 -6.09 12.14
N VAL A 107 6.71 -6.66 10.99
CA VAL A 107 7.31 -7.91 10.47
C VAL A 107 8.82 -7.76 10.35
N ALA A 108 9.30 -6.67 9.73
CA ALA A 108 10.73 -6.43 9.54
C ALA A 108 11.47 -6.28 10.88
N ALA A 109 10.91 -5.52 11.83
CA ALA A 109 11.53 -5.26 13.12
C ALA A 109 11.64 -6.54 13.97
N PHE A 110 10.53 -7.27 14.16
CA PHE A 110 10.54 -8.49 14.97
C PHE A 110 11.30 -9.62 14.27
N GLY A 111 11.23 -9.73 12.96
CA GLY A 111 12.02 -10.70 12.19
C GLY A 111 13.52 -10.41 12.29
N LEU A 112 13.94 -9.15 12.28
CA LEU A 112 15.32 -8.75 12.47
C LEU A 112 15.80 -9.08 13.89
N LEU A 113 14.97 -8.86 14.93
CA LEU A 113 15.28 -9.29 16.30
C LEU A 113 15.48 -10.80 16.37
N LYS A 114 14.57 -11.59 15.77
CA LYS A 114 14.74 -13.05 15.68
C LYS A 114 16.05 -13.43 14.97
N PHE A 115 16.39 -12.75 13.88
CA PHE A 115 17.63 -13.00 13.15
C PHE A 115 18.87 -12.72 14.04
N ILE A 116 18.87 -11.62 14.80
CA ILE A 116 19.96 -11.31 15.74
C ILE A 116 20.13 -12.44 16.78
N PHE A 117 19.02 -12.96 17.32
CA PHE A 117 19.10 -14.12 18.23
C PHE A 117 19.62 -15.37 17.51
N ALA A 118 19.26 -15.60 16.25
CA ALA A 118 19.81 -16.72 15.49
C ALA A 118 21.33 -16.59 15.28
N LEU A 119 21.85 -15.37 15.10
CA LEU A 119 23.29 -15.12 14.95
C LEU A 119 24.10 -15.43 16.23
N THR A 120 23.49 -15.28 17.43
CA THR A 120 24.18 -15.56 18.69
C THR A 120 24.39 -17.06 18.96
N GLU A 121 23.70 -17.91 18.22
CA GLU A 121 23.81 -19.37 18.33
C GLU A 121 24.46 -19.93 17.04
N SER A 122 23.76 -20.75 16.30
CA SER A 122 24.24 -21.31 15.04
C SER A 122 23.21 -21.05 13.94
N PRO A 123 23.36 -19.95 13.18
CA PRO A 123 22.37 -19.59 12.17
C PRO A 123 22.30 -20.64 11.06
N GLY A 124 21.09 -21.14 10.77
CA GLY A 124 20.82 -21.96 9.62
C GLY A 124 20.79 -21.10 8.34
N TRP A 125 20.90 -21.74 7.18
CA TRP A 125 20.90 -21.05 5.89
C TRP A 125 19.60 -20.27 5.63
N ALA A 126 18.45 -20.77 6.14
CA ALA A 126 17.15 -20.12 5.99
C ALA A 126 17.12 -18.75 6.68
N ALA A 127 17.84 -18.55 7.80
CA ALA A 127 17.91 -17.26 8.45
C ALA A 127 18.45 -16.15 7.53
N PHE A 128 19.39 -16.46 6.63
CA PHE A 128 19.94 -15.50 5.67
C PHE A 128 18.94 -15.20 4.55
N VAL A 129 18.19 -16.21 4.08
CA VAL A 129 17.09 -16.00 3.12
C VAL A 129 16.02 -15.14 3.76
N GLY A 130 15.62 -15.46 4.99
CA GLY A 130 14.69 -14.68 5.79
C GLY A 130 15.14 -13.22 5.94
N LEU A 131 16.43 -12.96 6.19
CA LEU A 131 16.96 -11.60 6.27
C LEU A 131 16.71 -10.81 4.97
N VAL A 132 16.98 -11.40 3.81
CA VAL A 132 16.73 -10.76 2.50
C VAL A 132 15.25 -10.43 2.35
N LEU A 133 14.37 -11.36 2.72
CA LEU A 133 12.92 -11.15 2.68
C LEU A 133 12.47 -10.05 3.65
N LEU A 134 13.01 -10.01 4.85
CA LEU A 134 12.73 -8.96 5.85
C LEU A 134 13.15 -7.58 5.35
N VAL A 135 14.30 -7.46 4.69
CA VAL A 135 14.75 -6.21 4.07
C VAL A 135 13.79 -5.79 2.94
N ALA A 136 13.37 -6.72 2.10
CA ALA A 136 12.44 -6.45 1.01
C ALA A 136 11.06 -5.98 1.55
N ILE A 137 10.53 -6.66 2.58
CA ILE A 137 9.28 -6.30 3.25
C ILE A 137 9.42 -4.93 3.90
N GLY A 138 10.50 -4.69 4.66
CA GLY A 138 10.78 -3.42 5.32
C GLY A 138 10.85 -2.26 4.34
N TRP A 139 11.49 -2.46 3.19
CA TRP A 139 11.55 -1.45 2.13
C TRP A 139 10.17 -1.16 1.53
N GLY A 140 9.39 -2.19 1.20
CA GLY A 140 8.02 -2.02 0.71
C GLY A 140 7.12 -1.31 1.73
N ALA A 141 7.24 -1.68 3.01
CA ALA A 141 6.52 -1.05 4.11
C ALA A 141 6.89 0.43 4.28
N TRP A 142 8.17 0.75 4.21
CA TRP A 142 8.68 2.12 4.27
C TRP A 142 8.09 2.99 3.15
N GLN A 143 8.09 2.48 1.90
CA GLN A 143 7.47 3.18 0.77
C GLN A 143 5.98 3.45 1.01
N LYS A 144 5.24 2.48 1.56
CA LYS A 144 3.81 2.64 1.90
C LYS A 144 3.58 3.70 2.96
N VAL A 145 4.38 3.71 4.03
CA VAL A 145 4.28 4.74 5.07
C VAL A 145 4.57 6.13 4.50
N GLN A 146 5.61 6.27 3.67
CA GLN A 146 5.94 7.55 3.06
C GLN A 146 4.85 8.06 2.12
N SER A 147 4.29 7.20 1.28
CA SER A 147 3.21 7.57 0.35
C SER A 147 1.91 7.96 1.05
N SER A 148 1.69 7.50 2.28
CA SER A 148 0.50 7.79 3.08
C SER A 148 0.64 8.99 4.05
N GLY A 149 1.66 9.84 3.85
CA GLY A 149 1.88 11.05 4.65
C GLY A 149 2.93 10.91 5.75
N GLY A 150 3.73 9.83 5.74
CA GLY A 150 4.85 9.64 6.66
C GLY A 150 4.43 9.35 8.11
N PHE A 151 5.43 9.34 8.99
CA PHE A 151 5.24 9.27 10.45
C PHE A 151 4.82 10.65 10.98
N GLN A 152 3.58 11.07 10.74
CA GLN A 152 3.02 12.14 11.55
C GLN A 152 2.67 11.52 12.92
N MET A 153 3.64 11.49 13.81
CA MET A 153 3.35 11.39 15.24
C MET A 153 2.49 12.61 15.54
N GLY A 154 1.24 12.35 15.97
CA GLY A 154 0.24 13.37 16.17
C GLY A 154 0.84 14.58 16.88
N ASP A 155 0.86 15.67 16.19
CA ASP A 155 1.21 16.97 16.71
C ASP A 155 0.04 17.39 17.61
N THR A 156 0.09 16.90 18.87
CA THR A 156 -0.79 17.37 19.93
C THR A 156 -0.38 18.80 20.25
N GLY A 157 -0.92 19.75 19.48
CA GLY A 157 -0.95 21.14 19.89
C GLY A 157 0.31 21.94 19.59
N GLY A 158 0.56 22.22 18.35
CA GLY A 158 1.47 23.29 17.90
C GLY A 158 1.01 23.76 16.54
N GLY A 159 0.51 24.98 16.46
CA GLY A 159 -0.01 25.58 15.23
C GLY A 159 0.98 25.42 14.09
N THR A 160 0.59 24.68 13.10
CA THR A 160 1.29 24.56 11.83
C THR A 160 1.38 25.93 11.17
N MET A 161 2.58 26.50 11.20
CA MET A 161 3.00 27.39 10.14
C MET A 161 3.06 26.52 8.87
N GLY A 162 1.94 26.56 8.13
CA GLY A 162 1.76 25.77 6.94
C GLY A 162 2.84 26.02 5.91
N GLY A 163 3.45 24.92 5.50
CA GLY A 163 3.87 24.78 4.11
C GLY A 163 2.63 24.53 3.25
N GLY A 164 1.65 25.43 3.30
CA GLY A 164 0.56 25.43 2.34
C GLY A 164 1.17 25.64 0.97
N THR A 165 0.92 24.73 0.04
CA THR A 165 0.95 25.07 -1.37
C THR A 165 0.29 26.44 -1.51
N PRO A 166 0.95 27.44 -2.11
CA PRO A 166 0.32 28.73 -2.30
C PRO A 166 -1.05 28.48 -2.94
N PRO A 167 -2.11 29.13 -2.45
CA PRO A 167 -3.41 28.97 -3.06
C PRO A 167 -3.25 29.15 -4.56
N PRO A 168 -3.88 28.31 -5.39
CA PRO A 168 -3.79 28.48 -6.83
C PRO A 168 -4.08 29.93 -7.13
N SER A 169 -3.11 30.60 -7.79
CA SER A 169 -3.22 32.00 -8.16
C SER A 169 -4.60 32.20 -8.76
N ALA A 170 -5.35 33.16 -8.19
CA ALA A 170 -6.67 33.49 -8.66
C ALA A 170 -6.61 33.60 -10.19
N PRO A 171 -7.55 33.03 -10.93
CA PRO A 171 -7.54 33.15 -12.38
C PRO A 171 -7.43 34.64 -12.72
N PRO A 172 -6.64 34.99 -13.74
CA PRO A 172 -6.50 36.37 -14.14
C PRO A 172 -7.90 36.98 -14.37
N PRO A 173 -8.15 38.22 -13.95
CA PRO A 173 -9.45 38.85 -14.14
C PRO A 173 -9.86 38.69 -15.60
N SER A 174 -11.06 38.16 -15.80
CA SER A 174 -11.63 37.93 -17.12
C SER A 174 -11.50 39.20 -17.95
N ALA A 175 -10.91 39.11 -19.12
CA ALA A 175 -10.83 40.22 -20.03
C ALA A 175 -12.24 40.81 -20.19
N PRO A 176 -12.40 42.15 -20.24
CA PRO A 176 -13.71 42.73 -20.44
C PRO A 176 -14.33 42.18 -21.76
N PRO A 177 -15.61 41.86 -21.76
CA PRO A 177 -16.26 41.31 -22.94
C PRO A 177 -15.99 42.22 -24.13
N PRO A 178 -15.70 41.66 -25.33
CA PRO A 178 -15.50 42.44 -26.51
C PRO A 178 -16.75 43.34 -26.74
N SER A 179 -16.51 44.64 -26.90
CA SER A 179 -17.55 45.62 -27.22
C SER A 179 -18.33 45.11 -28.42
N MET A 180 -19.65 44.93 -28.24
CA MET A 180 -20.53 44.53 -29.36
C MET A 180 -20.39 45.53 -30.50
N PRO A 181 -20.29 45.07 -31.74
CA PRO A 181 -20.35 45.95 -32.90
C PRO A 181 -21.69 46.70 -32.87
N PRO A 182 -21.73 47.96 -33.38
CA PRO A 182 -22.95 48.74 -33.42
C PRO A 182 -24.06 47.95 -34.14
N THR A 183 -25.20 47.84 -33.48
CA THR A 183 -26.39 47.17 -34.06
C THR A 183 -26.78 47.92 -35.35
N GLU A 184 -26.66 47.27 -36.47
CA GLU A 184 -27.12 47.77 -37.74
C GLU A 184 -28.66 48.00 -37.70
N PRO A 185 -29.18 49.15 -38.15
CA PRO A 185 -30.61 49.42 -38.10
C PRO A 185 -31.38 48.39 -38.93
N SER A 186 -32.35 47.75 -38.32
CA SER A 186 -33.23 46.77 -38.96
C SER A 186 -33.92 47.41 -40.19
N PRO A 187 -33.96 46.69 -41.30
CA PRO A 187 -34.68 47.16 -42.47
C PRO A 187 -36.21 47.30 -42.22
N PRO A 188 -36.90 48.27 -42.80
CA PRO A 188 -38.31 48.45 -42.58
C PRO A 188 -39.12 47.26 -43.06
N SER A 189 -40.01 46.78 -42.21
CA SER A 189 -40.93 45.67 -42.48
C SER A 189 -41.84 46.06 -43.68
N GLY A 190 -41.55 45.45 -44.86
CA GLY A 190 -42.37 45.56 -46.03
C GLY A 190 -43.76 44.98 -45.79
N GLY A 191 -44.76 45.76 -46.09
CA GLY A 191 -46.16 45.42 -45.83
C GLY A 191 -46.62 44.18 -46.63
N MET A 192 -47.44 43.39 -45.98
CA MET A 192 -48.18 42.30 -46.61
C MET A 192 -49.13 42.83 -47.73
N PRO A 193 -49.13 42.17 -48.88
CA PRO A 193 -50.18 42.42 -49.85
C PRO A 193 -51.51 41.80 -49.35
N PRO A 194 -52.65 42.40 -49.74
CA PRO A 194 -53.97 41.91 -49.35
C PRO A 194 -54.32 40.61 -50.06
N SER A 195 -54.82 39.65 -49.32
CA SER A 195 -55.35 38.37 -49.82
C SER A 195 -56.61 38.64 -50.70
N GLY A 196 -56.45 38.34 -52.00
CA GLY A 196 -57.58 38.35 -52.94
C GLY A 196 -58.56 37.21 -52.63
N THR A 197 -59.80 37.58 -52.41
CA THR A 197 -60.98 36.73 -52.55
C THR A 197 -61.10 36.20 -53.96
N SER A 198 -61.30 34.89 -54.11
CA SER A 198 -61.81 34.29 -55.37
C SER A 198 -63.05 33.51 -54.98
N ASP A 199 -64.21 34.15 -55.34
CA ASP A 199 -65.45 33.44 -55.56
C ASP A 199 -65.37 32.61 -56.86
N MET A 200 -65.83 31.38 -56.80
CA MET A 200 -66.65 30.54 -57.66
C MET A 200 -66.38 29.08 -57.41
#